data_3a5f80e169122d1ade816e0a01b3e7cf
#
_entry.id   3a5f80e169122d1ade816e0a01b3e7cf
#
_cell.length_a   1.000
_cell.length_b   1.000
_cell.length_c   1.000
_cell.angle_alpha   90.00
_cell.angle_beta   90.00
_cell.angle_gamma   90.00
#
_symmetry.space_group_name_H-M   'P 1'
#
loop_
_entity.id
_entity.type
_entity.pdbx_description
1 polymer ?
#
loop_
_entity_poly.entity_id
_entity_poly.type
_entity_poly.pdbx_seq_one_letter_code
_entity_poly.pdbx_strand_id
1 'polypeptide(L)'
;MNRRIKTAAWALLLAESLLYAEKITFSADSMSGKVGDKTDSTFLNGEACVITETMEIYSDSIGMSGKDFRFIEASGNVKGKNTESALEFTCGKLKYDRETKIAQLMDNVDLTDTKNNVTAKAQIIEYNQETDTAVMQIEIELKQKDNICNGAYAVYRKADQMLELSGNAQIKQGNDTFRAQEITLNLDSQEITLDGRVKGSIVDERKNKSEAESETTADTDAESEAEIESEAPESKESPSDE
;
A
#
# COMPACT_ATOMS: atom_id res chain seq x y z
N MET A 1 -65.44 -46.74 -8.79
CA MET A 1 -65.00 -45.52 -9.49
C MET A 1 -64.38 -44.56 -8.45
N ASN A 2 -63.10 -44.71 -8.16
CA ASN A 2 -62.40 -44.01 -7.06
C ASN A 2 -61.55 -42.87 -7.60
N ARG A 3 -62.01 -41.64 -7.35
CA ARG A 3 -61.19 -40.42 -7.58
C ARG A 3 -60.22 -40.23 -6.40
N ARG A 4 -58.95 -40.40 -6.66
CA ARG A 4 -57.88 -40.04 -5.73
C ARG A 4 -57.58 -38.54 -5.87
N ILE A 5 -57.88 -37.78 -4.83
CA ILE A 5 -57.51 -36.38 -4.69
C ILE A 5 -56.04 -36.34 -4.27
N LYS A 6 -55.15 -35.80 -5.13
CA LYS A 6 -53.78 -35.52 -4.80
C LYS A 6 -53.70 -34.13 -4.17
N THR A 7 -53.52 -34.07 -2.87
CA THR A 7 -53.17 -32.84 -2.14
C THR A 7 -51.68 -32.54 -2.38
N ALA A 8 -51.41 -31.50 -3.17
CA ALA A 8 -50.08 -30.96 -3.27
C ALA A 8 -49.82 -30.06 -2.05
N ALA A 9 -48.97 -30.50 -1.16
CA ALA A 9 -48.47 -29.69 -0.07
C ALA A 9 -47.39 -28.73 -0.64
N TRP A 10 -47.69 -27.48 -0.73
CA TRP A 10 -46.78 -26.42 -1.08
C TRP A 10 -46.03 -26.04 0.22
N ALA A 11 -44.80 -26.53 0.38
CA ALA A 11 -43.90 -26.12 1.44
C ALA A 11 -43.38 -24.71 1.10
N LEU A 12 -43.95 -23.70 1.75
CA LEU A 12 -43.46 -22.33 1.72
C LEU A 12 -42.15 -22.29 2.54
N LEU A 13 -40.99 -22.34 1.87
CA LEU A 13 -39.67 -22.08 2.49
C LEU A 13 -39.62 -20.57 2.77
N LEU A 14 -39.99 -20.17 3.97
CA LEU A 14 -39.65 -18.86 4.51
C LEU A 14 -38.13 -18.87 4.77
N ALA A 15 -37.38 -18.30 3.83
CA ALA A 15 -35.98 -17.91 4.07
C ALA A 15 -36.03 -16.75 5.09
N GLU A 16 -35.92 -17.05 6.38
CA GLU A 16 -35.64 -16.05 7.39
C GLU A 16 -34.23 -15.51 7.09
N SER A 17 -34.16 -14.35 6.42
CA SER A 17 -32.96 -13.52 6.43
C SER A 17 -32.76 -13.07 7.88
N LEU A 18 -31.90 -13.77 8.62
CA LEU A 18 -31.39 -13.31 9.88
C LEU A 18 -30.65 -11.98 9.60
N LEU A 19 -31.32 -10.88 9.87
CA LEU A 19 -30.69 -9.56 9.96
C LEU A 19 -29.76 -9.62 11.18
N TYR A 20 -28.52 -10.04 10.94
CA TYR A 20 -27.47 -9.87 11.92
C TYR A 20 -27.20 -8.36 12.05
N ALA A 21 -27.58 -7.80 13.18
CA ALA A 21 -27.16 -6.45 13.53
C ALA A 21 -25.62 -6.45 13.68
N GLU A 22 -24.94 -5.67 12.84
CA GLU A 22 -23.50 -5.52 12.94
C GLU A 22 -23.13 -4.90 14.29
N LYS A 23 -22.25 -5.54 15.02
CA LYS A 23 -21.79 -5.07 16.33
C LYS A 23 -20.68 -4.05 16.15
N ILE A 24 -20.86 -2.85 16.74
CA ILE A 24 -19.79 -1.85 16.89
C ILE A 24 -19.33 -1.88 18.34
N THR A 25 -18.03 -1.96 18.56
CA THR A 25 -17.40 -1.75 19.87
C THR A 25 -16.50 -0.53 19.83
N PHE A 26 -16.42 0.20 20.93
CA PHE A 26 -15.57 1.37 21.01
C PHE A 26 -15.00 1.56 22.41
N SER A 27 -13.89 2.31 22.48
CA SER A 27 -13.29 2.79 23.71
C SER A 27 -12.67 4.17 23.50
N ALA A 28 -12.56 4.97 24.56
CA ALA A 28 -11.91 6.28 24.57
C ALA A 28 -11.71 6.76 26.02
N ASP A 29 -10.90 7.80 26.22
CA ASP A 29 -10.79 8.46 27.54
C ASP A 29 -12.07 9.18 27.90
N SER A 30 -12.77 9.76 26.93
CA SER A 30 -14.04 10.45 27.14
C SER A 30 -15.01 10.25 25.97
N MET A 31 -16.29 10.24 26.28
CA MET A 31 -17.37 10.13 25.31
C MET A 31 -18.43 11.19 25.57
N SER A 32 -18.94 11.79 24.51
CA SER A 32 -20.14 12.62 24.52
C SER A 32 -21.04 12.27 23.35
N GLY A 33 -22.35 12.40 23.51
CA GLY A 33 -23.27 12.09 22.41
C GLY A 33 -24.71 11.89 22.87
N LYS A 34 -25.56 11.58 21.89
CA LYS A 34 -26.95 11.17 22.10
C LYS A 34 -27.12 9.75 21.55
N VAL A 35 -27.62 8.86 22.38
CA VAL A 35 -27.96 7.49 22.01
C VAL A 35 -29.47 7.31 22.13
N GLY A 36 -30.10 6.84 21.07
CA GLY A 36 -31.49 6.40 21.08
C GLY A 36 -32.53 7.43 20.71
N ASP A 37 -32.54 7.94 19.50
CA ASP A 37 -33.65 8.35 18.67
C ASP A 37 -33.17 8.97 17.36
N LYS A 38 -33.45 8.31 16.24
CA LYS A 38 -33.36 8.72 14.82
C LYS A 38 -32.07 9.41 14.30
N THR A 39 -31.24 9.98 15.14
CA THR A 39 -29.93 10.55 14.79
C THR A 39 -28.95 10.26 15.91
N ASP A 40 -28.39 9.06 15.87
CA ASP A 40 -27.30 8.70 16.77
C ASP A 40 -26.09 9.56 16.43
N SER A 41 -25.52 10.20 17.45
CA SER A 41 -24.25 10.89 17.32
C SER A 41 -23.41 10.68 18.58
N THR A 42 -22.20 10.23 18.40
CA THR A 42 -21.26 9.94 19.49
C THR A 42 -19.89 10.48 19.10
N PHE A 43 -19.25 11.17 20.03
CA PHE A 43 -17.89 11.67 19.91
C PHE A 43 -17.02 11.03 20.98
N LEU A 44 -15.95 10.40 20.54
CA LEU A 44 -14.92 9.76 21.35
C LEU A 44 -13.67 10.63 21.29
N ASN A 45 -13.04 10.91 22.43
CA ASN A 45 -11.82 11.69 22.49
C ASN A 45 -10.80 11.05 23.44
N GLY A 46 -9.54 11.10 23.04
CA GLY A 46 -8.40 10.50 23.73
C GLY A 46 -8.34 9.00 23.51
N GLU A 47 -7.25 8.52 22.91
CA GLU A 47 -7.02 7.10 22.58
C GLU A 47 -8.28 6.40 22.04
N ALA A 48 -9.00 7.09 21.17
CA ALA A 48 -10.27 6.62 20.64
C ALA A 48 -10.06 5.40 19.74
N CYS A 49 -10.88 4.36 19.96
CA CYS A 49 -10.89 3.13 19.17
C CYS A 49 -12.32 2.77 18.79
N VAL A 50 -12.53 2.38 17.54
CA VAL A 50 -13.79 1.83 17.03
C VAL A 50 -13.50 0.57 16.25
N ILE A 51 -14.21 -0.52 16.59
CA ILE A 51 -14.11 -1.80 15.91
C ILE A 51 -15.48 -2.18 15.38
N THR A 52 -15.56 -2.39 14.08
CA THR A 52 -16.70 -2.96 13.36
C THR A 52 -16.40 -4.39 12.95
N GLU A 53 -17.26 -5.02 12.16
CA GLU A 53 -17.03 -6.37 11.66
C GLU A 53 -15.76 -6.49 10.79
N THR A 54 -15.49 -5.46 9.95
CA THR A 54 -14.40 -5.49 8.97
C THR A 54 -13.31 -4.46 9.21
N MET A 55 -13.54 -3.47 10.10
CA MET A 55 -12.66 -2.32 10.26
C MET A 55 -12.29 -2.11 11.73
N GLU A 56 -11.01 -1.91 12.00
CA GLU A 56 -10.47 -1.43 13.26
C GLU A 56 -9.88 -0.03 13.04
N ILE A 57 -10.29 0.96 13.84
CA ILE A 57 -9.86 2.36 13.69
C ILE A 57 -9.40 2.89 15.05
N TYR A 58 -8.22 3.47 15.07
CA TYR A 58 -7.61 4.14 16.23
C TYR A 58 -7.26 5.57 15.85
N SER A 59 -7.55 6.54 16.73
CA SER A 59 -7.16 7.93 16.49
C SER A 59 -7.28 8.78 17.78
N ASP A 60 -6.88 10.05 17.71
CA ASP A 60 -7.05 11.00 18.82
C ASP A 60 -8.54 11.30 19.06
N SER A 61 -9.35 11.29 17.99
CA SER A 61 -10.78 11.60 18.06
C SER A 61 -11.57 10.85 16.98
N ILE A 62 -12.71 10.27 17.36
CA ILE A 62 -13.65 9.59 16.45
C ILE A 62 -15.05 10.11 16.68
N GLY A 63 -15.71 10.58 15.62
CA GLY A 63 -17.14 10.86 15.55
C GLY A 63 -17.89 9.72 14.86
N MET A 64 -18.98 9.27 15.44
CA MET A 64 -19.91 8.34 14.82
C MET A 64 -21.25 9.04 14.69
N SER A 65 -21.89 8.96 13.52
CA SER A 65 -23.16 9.66 13.25
C SER A 65 -24.03 8.95 12.22
N GLY A 66 -25.27 9.43 12.12
CA GLY A 66 -26.28 8.89 11.22
C GLY A 66 -27.03 7.70 11.82
N LYS A 67 -28.05 7.23 11.10
CA LYS A 67 -28.82 6.07 11.51
C LYS A 67 -27.91 4.85 11.67
N ASP A 68 -27.99 4.17 12.82
CA ASP A 68 -27.21 2.98 13.16
C ASP A 68 -25.68 3.25 13.08
N PHE A 69 -25.24 4.51 13.36
CA PHE A 69 -23.84 4.96 13.23
C PHE A 69 -23.23 4.66 11.86
N ARG A 70 -23.98 4.97 10.79
CA ARG A 70 -23.55 4.77 9.42
C ARG A 70 -22.20 5.41 9.11
N PHE A 71 -21.98 6.66 9.60
CA PHE A 71 -20.77 7.42 9.30
C PHE A 71 -19.81 7.38 10.47
N ILE A 72 -18.55 7.05 10.18
CA ILE A 72 -17.43 7.12 11.11
C ILE A 72 -16.41 8.12 10.55
N GLU A 73 -16.09 9.14 11.34
CA GLU A 73 -15.07 10.14 11.01
C GLU A 73 -13.99 10.11 12.10
N ALA A 74 -12.71 9.87 11.71
CA ALA A 74 -11.59 9.90 12.63
C ALA A 74 -10.61 11.00 12.26
N SER A 75 -9.98 11.61 13.25
CA SER A 75 -9.00 12.66 13.06
C SER A 75 -7.90 12.64 14.12
N GLY A 76 -6.68 12.98 13.67
CA GLY A 76 -5.47 12.98 14.48
C GLY A 76 -4.88 11.57 14.64
N ASN A 77 -3.66 11.36 14.11
CA ASN A 77 -2.90 10.12 14.24
C ASN A 77 -3.71 8.85 13.89
N VAL A 78 -4.52 8.94 12.84
CA VAL A 78 -5.42 7.84 12.45
C VAL A 78 -4.60 6.63 12.00
N LYS A 79 -4.91 5.49 12.60
CA LYS A 79 -4.42 4.17 12.20
C LYS A 79 -5.60 3.24 12.03
N GLY A 80 -5.59 2.42 11.00
CA GLY A 80 -6.68 1.49 10.79
C GLY A 80 -6.26 0.24 10.08
N LYS A 81 -7.14 -0.75 10.18
CA LYS A 81 -6.96 -2.04 9.56
C LYS A 81 -8.31 -2.52 9.04
N ASN A 82 -8.32 -2.95 7.78
CA ASN A 82 -9.43 -3.72 7.24
C ASN A 82 -9.06 -5.20 7.25
N THR A 83 -9.76 -5.99 8.04
CA THR A 83 -9.43 -7.41 8.25
C THR A 83 -9.87 -8.28 7.08
N GLU A 84 -10.92 -7.90 6.36
CA GLU A 84 -11.44 -8.63 5.20
C GLU A 84 -10.52 -8.44 3.97
N SER A 85 -10.14 -7.19 3.71
CA SER A 85 -9.30 -6.84 2.56
C SER A 85 -7.80 -6.96 2.84
N ALA A 86 -7.39 -7.27 4.08
CA ALA A 86 -5.99 -7.29 4.50
C ALA A 86 -5.24 -5.98 4.19
N LEU A 87 -5.91 -4.84 4.43
CA LEU A 87 -5.34 -3.50 4.28
C LEU A 87 -5.04 -2.90 5.65
N GLU A 88 -3.88 -2.28 5.77
CA GLU A 88 -3.47 -1.47 6.91
C GLU A 88 -3.18 -0.05 6.43
N PHE A 89 -3.52 0.96 7.23
CA PHE A 89 -3.29 2.34 6.82
C PHE A 89 -3.00 3.27 8.00
N THR A 90 -2.31 4.36 7.68
CA THR A 90 -2.18 5.54 8.54
C THR A 90 -2.52 6.80 7.76
N CYS A 91 -3.12 7.79 8.41
CA CYS A 91 -3.46 9.07 7.78
C CYS A 91 -3.77 10.14 8.84
N GLY A 92 -3.97 11.37 8.40
CA GLY A 92 -4.42 12.45 9.30
C GLY A 92 -5.92 12.42 9.56
N LYS A 93 -6.72 11.98 8.58
CA LYS A 93 -8.19 11.93 8.66
C LYS A 93 -8.76 10.75 7.90
N LEU A 94 -9.83 10.17 8.43
CA LEU A 94 -10.64 9.12 7.82
C LEU A 94 -12.10 9.52 7.80
N LYS A 95 -12.78 9.25 6.69
CA LYS A 95 -14.25 9.20 6.59
C LYS A 95 -14.65 7.82 6.07
N TYR A 96 -15.50 7.14 6.79
CA TYR A 96 -15.99 5.82 6.42
C TYR A 96 -17.51 5.77 6.44
N ASP A 97 -18.10 5.40 5.32
CA ASP A 97 -19.53 5.10 5.20
C ASP A 97 -19.71 3.58 5.23
N ARG A 98 -20.28 3.09 6.33
CA ARG A 98 -20.49 1.66 6.57
C ARG A 98 -21.53 1.03 5.64
N GLU A 99 -22.48 1.83 5.12
CA GLU A 99 -23.50 1.34 4.21
C GLU A 99 -22.96 1.14 2.79
N THR A 100 -22.17 2.12 2.28
CA THR A 100 -21.55 2.02 0.96
C THR A 100 -20.19 1.33 0.98
N LYS A 101 -19.65 1.05 2.18
CA LYS A 101 -18.33 0.47 2.42
C LYS A 101 -17.19 1.24 1.74
N ILE A 102 -17.35 2.56 1.63
CA ILE A 102 -16.34 3.47 1.09
C ILE A 102 -15.59 4.14 2.23
N ALA A 103 -14.25 3.99 2.23
CA ALA A 103 -13.35 4.69 3.13
C ALA A 103 -12.54 5.74 2.37
N GLN A 104 -12.58 6.99 2.82
CA GLN A 104 -11.76 8.09 2.31
C GLN A 104 -10.69 8.44 3.34
N LEU A 105 -9.44 8.20 3.00
CA LEU A 105 -8.25 8.49 3.77
C LEU A 105 -7.63 9.79 3.26
N MET A 106 -7.25 10.70 4.15
CA MET A 106 -6.74 12.03 3.78
C MET A 106 -5.59 12.43 4.69
N ASP A 107 -4.76 13.35 4.19
CA ASP A 107 -3.63 13.96 4.88
C ASP A 107 -2.50 12.96 5.14
N ASN A 108 -1.57 12.85 4.19
CA ASN A 108 -0.39 11.98 4.22
C ASN A 108 -0.74 10.50 4.48
N VAL A 109 -1.42 9.91 3.53
CA VAL A 109 -1.86 8.52 3.61
C VAL A 109 -0.71 7.57 3.30
N ASP A 110 -0.48 6.61 4.20
CA ASP A 110 0.28 5.39 3.96
C ASP A 110 -0.70 4.20 3.99
N LEU A 111 -0.77 3.45 2.91
CA LEU A 111 -1.62 2.26 2.78
C LEU A 111 -0.74 1.04 2.45
N THR A 112 -0.99 -0.06 3.13
CA THR A 112 -0.32 -1.34 2.87
C THR A 112 -1.34 -2.44 2.60
N ASP A 113 -1.25 -3.07 1.43
CA ASP A 113 -1.90 -4.32 1.11
C ASP A 113 -0.98 -5.47 1.53
N THR A 114 -1.25 -6.05 2.68
CA THR A 114 -0.39 -7.09 3.27
C THR A 114 -0.48 -8.42 2.52
N LYS A 115 -1.58 -8.67 1.80
CA LYS A 115 -1.78 -9.88 0.99
C LYS A 115 -0.91 -9.87 -0.27
N ASN A 116 -0.81 -8.71 -0.93
CA ASN A 116 -0.14 -8.57 -2.22
C ASN A 116 1.24 -7.89 -2.11
N ASN A 117 1.67 -7.53 -0.89
CA ASN A 117 2.91 -6.79 -0.61
C ASN A 117 3.00 -5.49 -1.44
N VAL A 118 1.89 -4.75 -1.49
CA VAL A 118 1.81 -3.43 -2.13
C VAL A 118 1.79 -2.37 -1.05
N THR A 119 2.63 -1.36 -1.19
CA THR A 119 2.56 -0.14 -0.35
C THR A 119 2.25 1.06 -1.23
N ALA A 120 1.39 1.93 -0.75
CA ALA A 120 0.99 3.14 -1.46
C ALA A 120 0.99 4.35 -0.55
N LYS A 121 1.52 5.46 -1.05
CA LYS A 121 1.47 6.78 -0.41
C LYS A 121 0.71 7.74 -1.33
N ALA A 122 -0.11 8.60 -0.74
CA ALA A 122 -0.80 9.68 -1.45
C ALA A 122 -1.32 10.73 -0.46
N GLN A 123 -1.79 11.86 -0.96
CA GLN A 123 -2.50 12.83 -0.10
C GLN A 123 -3.94 12.38 0.18
N ILE A 124 -4.56 11.66 -0.79
CA ILE A 124 -5.92 11.15 -0.67
C ILE A 124 -5.96 9.75 -1.25
N ILE A 125 -6.55 8.81 -0.52
CA ILE A 125 -6.90 7.48 -1.01
C ILE A 125 -8.38 7.21 -0.69
N GLU A 126 -9.18 6.93 -1.71
CA GLU A 126 -10.54 6.43 -1.55
C GLU A 126 -10.56 4.93 -1.87
N TYR A 127 -10.99 4.13 -0.92
CA TYR A 127 -11.07 2.68 -1.05
C TYR A 127 -12.52 2.21 -0.97
N ASN A 128 -12.96 1.51 -2.00
CA ASN A 128 -14.25 0.85 -2.05
C ASN A 128 -14.05 -0.65 -1.75
N GLN A 129 -14.57 -1.11 -0.62
CA GLN A 129 -14.43 -2.50 -0.16
C GLN A 129 -15.23 -3.49 -1.02
N GLU A 130 -16.36 -3.06 -1.61
CA GLU A 130 -17.18 -3.95 -2.44
C GLU A 130 -16.53 -4.29 -3.77
N THR A 131 -15.83 -3.31 -4.36
CA THR A 131 -15.15 -3.48 -5.65
C THR A 131 -13.66 -3.80 -5.50
N ASP A 132 -13.14 -3.79 -4.28
CA ASP A 132 -11.73 -3.98 -3.93
C ASP A 132 -10.80 -3.04 -4.72
N THR A 133 -11.26 -1.76 -4.85
CA THR A 133 -10.60 -0.75 -5.68
C THR A 133 -10.17 0.45 -4.83
N ALA A 134 -8.90 0.87 -4.98
CA ALA A 134 -8.35 2.09 -4.41
C ALA A 134 -8.12 3.14 -5.50
N VAL A 135 -8.65 4.34 -5.29
CA VAL A 135 -8.38 5.54 -6.10
C VAL A 135 -7.46 6.46 -5.31
N MET A 136 -6.30 6.77 -5.86
CA MET A 136 -5.26 7.57 -5.23
C MET A 136 -5.08 8.89 -5.95
N GLN A 137 -4.86 9.96 -5.20
CA GLN A 137 -4.73 11.30 -5.75
C GLN A 137 -3.63 12.07 -5.03
N ILE A 138 -2.85 12.82 -5.83
CA ILE A 138 -1.82 13.74 -5.39
C ILE A 138 -0.63 13.05 -4.74
N GLU A 139 0.57 13.26 -5.29
CA GLU A 139 1.85 12.79 -4.76
C GLU A 139 1.89 11.26 -4.55
N ILE A 140 1.46 10.51 -5.57
CA ILE A 140 1.37 9.07 -5.48
C ILE A 140 2.75 8.44 -5.61
N GLU A 141 3.07 7.57 -4.66
CA GLU A 141 4.16 6.59 -4.75
C GLU A 141 3.58 5.21 -4.39
N LEU A 142 3.58 4.28 -5.34
CA LEU A 142 3.19 2.88 -5.09
C LEU A 142 4.41 1.99 -5.33
N LYS A 143 4.64 1.07 -4.40
CA LYS A 143 5.76 0.12 -4.45
C LYS A 143 5.26 -1.32 -4.38
N GLN A 144 5.82 -2.16 -5.24
CA GLN A 144 5.66 -3.61 -5.17
C GLN A 144 6.85 -4.28 -5.84
N LYS A 145 7.53 -5.20 -5.15
CA LYS A 145 8.77 -5.82 -5.63
C LYS A 145 9.79 -4.71 -6.00
N ASP A 146 10.32 -4.75 -7.23
CA ASP A 146 11.29 -3.77 -7.75
C ASP A 146 10.62 -2.59 -8.46
N ASN A 147 9.28 -2.52 -8.45
CA ASN A 147 8.54 -1.43 -9.08
C ASN A 147 8.33 -0.28 -8.10
N ILE A 148 8.63 0.94 -8.59
CA ILE A 148 8.26 2.20 -7.95
C ILE A 148 7.46 2.99 -8.96
N CYS A 149 6.18 3.21 -8.67
CA CYS A 149 5.21 3.85 -9.54
C CYS A 149 4.84 5.22 -8.99
N ASN A 150 4.95 6.27 -9.80
CA ASN A 150 4.62 7.64 -9.39
C ASN A 150 3.64 8.27 -10.37
N GLY A 151 2.75 9.13 -9.87
CA GLY A 151 1.77 9.83 -10.67
C GLY A 151 0.98 10.85 -9.87
N ALA A 152 0.06 11.54 -10.52
CA ALA A 152 -0.86 12.46 -9.84
C ALA A 152 -2.24 11.82 -9.58
N TYR A 153 -2.60 10.79 -10.35
CA TYR A 153 -3.82 10.01 -10.22
C TYR A 153 -3.54 8.54 -10.49
N ALA A 154 -4.08 7.66 -9.68
CA ALA A 154 -3.97 6.23 -9.88
C ALA A 154 -5.24 5.48 -9.47
N VAL A 155 -5.50 4.39 -10.17
CA VAL A 155 -6.54 3.41 -9.81
C VAL A 155 -5.87 2.06 -9.64
N TYR A 156 -5.94 1.50 -8.44
CA TYR A 156 -5.47 0.15 -8.12
C TYR A 156 -6.68 -0.78 -7.94
N ARG A 157 -6.84 -1.73 -8.86
CA ARG A 157 -7.84 -2.82 -8.75
C ARG A 157 -7.14 -4.02 -8.15
N LYS A 158 -7.35 -4.20 -6.86
CA LYS A 158 -6.65 -5.20 -6.07
C LYS A 158 -6.96 -6.63 -6.50
N ALA A 159 -8.21 -6.93 -6.83
CA ALA A 159 -8.64 -8.24 -7.28
C ALA A 159 -7.90 -8.70 -8.56
N ASP A 160 -7.69 -7.78 -9.50
CA ASP A 160 -7.06 -8.02 -10.80
C ASP A 160 -5.56 -7.75 -10.77
N GLN A 161 -5.01 -7.23 -9.66
CA GLN A 161 -3.63 -6.75 -9.53
C GLN A 161 -3.27 -5.70 -10.61
N MET A 162 -4.24 -4.89 -11.04
CA MET A 162 -4.06 -3.87 -12.08
C MET A 162 -3.88 -2.49 -11.47
N LEU A 163 -2.84 -1.78 -11.91
CA LEU A 163 -2.56 -0.40 -11.58
C LEU A 163 -2.62 0.45 -12.85
N GLU A 164 -3.46 1.47 -12.85
CA GLU A 164 -3.52 2.50 -13.88
C GLU A 164 -3.01 3.82 -13.30
N LEU A 165 -2.05 4.44 -13.95
CA LEU A 165 -1.39 5.69 -13.53
C LEU A 165 -1.56 6.75 -14.59
N SER A 166 -1.81 7.98 -14.17
CA SER A 166 -1.83 9.15 -15.05
C SER A 166 -1.31 10.41 -14.35
N GLY A 167 -1.12 11.49 -15.14
CA GLY A 167 -0.59 12.74 -14.62
C GLY A 167 0.90 12.66 -14.30
N ASN A 168 1.74 12.76 -15.32
CA ASN A 168 3.20 12.55 -15.26
C ASN A 168 3.57 11.14 -14.76
N ALA A 169 2.87 10.14 -15.27
CA ALA A 169 3.08 8.76 -14.87
C ALA A 169 4.52 8.30 -15.13
N GLN A 170 5.12 7.71 -14.13
CA GLN A 170 6.48 7.16 -14.19
C GLN A 170 6.51 5.82 -13.45
N ILE A 171 7.20 4.83 -14.05
CA ILE A 171 7.57 3.58 -13.38
C ILE A 171 9.08 3.43 -13.45
N LYS A 172 9.67 3.09 -12.32
CA LYS A 172 11.02 2.56 -12.21
C LYS A 172 10.89 1.07 -11.88
N GLN A 173 11.47 0.20 -12.73
CA GLN A 173 11.50 -1.24 -12.56
C GLN A 173 12.97 -1.70 -12.50
N GLY A 174 13.47 -1.98 -11.31
CA GLY A 174 14.89 -2.20 -11.09
C GLY A 174 15.69 -0.97 -11.51
N ASN A 175 16.53 -1.10 -12.55
CA ASN A 175 17.34 -0.01 -13.14
C ASN A 175 16.65 0.69 -14.32
N ASP A 176 15.56 0.13 -14.83
CA ASP A 176 14.83 0.67 -15.96
C ASP A 176 13.83 1.75 -15.52
N THR A 177 13.62 2.74 -16.36
CA THR A 177 12.68 3.83 -16.09
C THR A 177 11.82 4.10 -17.31
N PHE A 178 10.52 4.22 -17.09
CA PHE A 178 9.52 4.49 -18.12
C PHE A 178 8.64 5.67 -17.70
N ARG A 179 8.29 6.50 -18.67
CA ARG A 179 7.38 7.66 -18.51
C ARG A 179 6.40 7.70 -19.66
N ALA A 180 5.15 8.03 -19.36
CA ALA A 180 4.09 8.19 -20.34
C ALA A 180 3.01 9.17 -19.83
N GLN A 181 1.98 9.45 -20.64
CA GLN A 181 0.80 10.14 -20.15
C GLN A 181 -0.05 9.22 -19.28
N GLU A 182 -0.17 7.96 -19.70
CA GLU A 182 -0.86 6.89 -19.01
C GLU A 182 0.01 5.64 -18.98
N ILE A 183 0.03 4.95 -17.88
CA ILE A 183 0.75 3.69 -17.68
C ILE A 183 -0.20 2.71 -17.02
N THR A 184 -0.33 1.52 -17.61
CA THR A 184 -1.03 0.39 -17.02
C THR A 184 0.00 -0.67 -16.67
N LEU A 185 0.01 -1.13 -15.42
CA LEU A 185 0.88 -2.19 -14.91
C LEU A 185 0.04 -3.30 -14.30
N ASN A 186 0.25 -4.53 -14.77
CA ASN A 186 -0.19 -5.70 -14.06
C ASN A 186 0.87 -6.07 -13.02
N LEU A 187 0.53 -5.95 -11.74
CA LEU A 187 1.44 -6.17 -10.62
C LEU A 187 1.81 -7.65 -10.40
N ASP A 188 1.02 -8.58 -10.93
CA ASP A 188 1.29 -10.01 -10.85
C ASP A 188 2.21 -10.47 -11.98
N SER A 189 1.81 -10.26 -13.25
CA SER A 189 2.58 -10.64 -14.44
C SER A 189 3.75 -9.70 -14.74
N GLN A 190 3.78 -8.51 -14.15
CA GLN A 190 4.76 -7.43 -14.41
C GLN A 190 4.70 -6.87 -15.83
N GLU A 191 3.58 -7.08 -16.54
CA GLU A 191 3.35 -6.54 -17.87
C GLU A 191 3.01 -5.05 -17.79
N ILE A 192 3.70 -4.23 -18.61
CA ILE A 192 3.55 -2.78 -18.66
C ILE A 192 3.02 -2.35 -20.02
N THR A 193 1.98 -1.53 -20.03
CA THR A 193 1.51 -0.81 -21.22
C THR A 193 1.69 0.68 -21.01
N LEU A 194 2.27 1.36 -21.98
CA LEU A 194 2.58 2.78 -21.96
C LEU A 194 1.82 3.49 -23.08
N ASP A 195 1.08 4.56 -22.79
CA ASP A 195 0.37 5.35 -23.78
C ASP A 195 0.64 6.84 -23.62
N GLY A 196 0.80 7.51 -24.75
CA GLY A 196 1.02 8.95 -24.86
C GLY A 196 2.39 9.44 -24.40
N ARG A 197 3.18 10.00 -25.33
CA ARG A 197 4.52 10.61 -25.10
C ARG A 197 5.51 9.69 -24.39
N VAL A 198 5.54 8.43 -24.79
CA VAL A 198 6.39 7.42 -24.19
C VAL A 198 7.87 7.78 -24.26
N LYS A 199 8.55 7.66 -23.11
CA LYS A 199 10.00 7.76 -22.95
C LYS A 199 10.46 6.64 -22.02
N GLY A 200 11.59 6.01 -22.35
CA GLY A 200 12.15 4.96 -21.52
C GLY A 200 13.68 4.98 -21.53
N SER A 201 14.27 4.43 -20.50
CA SER A 201 15.70 4.11 -20.39
C SER A 201 15.80 2.68 -19.85
N ILE A 202 16.52 1.84 -20.59
CA ILE A 202 16.78 0.44 -20.23
C ILE A 202 18.27 0.29 -20.02
N VAL A 203 18.66 -0.29 -18.88
CA VAL A 203 20.06 -0.52 -18.50
C VAL A 203 20.46 -1.94 -18.84
N ASP A 204 21.40 -2.11 -19.80
CA ASP A 204 21.96 -3.41 -20.16
C ASP A 204 23.06 -3.81 -19.17
N GLU A 205 22.71 -4.63 -18.17
CA GLU A 205 23.65 -5.09 -17.12
C GLU A 205 24.76 -6.01 -17.66
N ARG A 206 24.63 -6.54 -18.88
CA ARG A 206 25.66 -7.42 -19.47
C ARG A 206 26.96 -6.69 -19.75
N LYS A 207 26.94 -5.39 -20.02
CA LYS A 207 28.14 -4.61 -20.23
C LYS A 207 28.94 -4.34 -18.95
N ASN A 208 28.25 -4.07 -17.84
CA ASN A 208 28.93 -3.81 -16.56
C ASN A 208 29.64 -5.03 -15.99
N LYS A 209 29.13 -6.24 -16.27
CA LYS A 209 29.78 -7.49 -15.82
C LYS A 209 31.03 -7.82 -16.63
N SER A 210 31.08 -7.48 -17.90
CA SER A 210 32.25 -7.68 -18.76
C SER A 210 33.40 -6.69 -18.48
N GLU A 211 33.08 -5.47 -18.03
CA GLU A 211 34.09 -4.48 -17.61
C GLU A 211 34.67 -4.80 -16.22
N ALA A 212 33.84 -5.28 -15.27
CA ALA A 212 34.32 -5.72 -13.96
C ALA A 212 35.16 -7.00 -14.01
N GLU A 213 34.87 -7.93 -14.94
CA GLU A 213 35.68 -9.14 -15.15
C GLU A 213 36.98 -8.85 -15.91
N SER A 214 37.06 -7.76 -16.72
CA SER A 214 38.29 -7.36 -17.42
C SER A 214 39.26 -6.57 -16.56
N GLU A 215 38.80 -5.89 -15.52
CA GLU A 215 39.68 -5.21 -14.56
C GLU A 215 40.31 -6.16 -13.51
N THR A 216 39.67 -7.31 -13.25
CA THR A 216 40.20 -8.28 -12.26
C THR A 216 41.26 -9.21 -12.82
N THR A 217 41.45 -9.26 -14.15
CA THR A 217 42.48 -10.11 -14.81
C THR A 217 43.77 -9.38 -15.20
N ALA A 218 43.84 -8.05 -14.95
CA ALA A 218 45.03 -7.27 -15.31
C ALA A 218 46.06 -7.06 -14.20
N ASP A 219 45.81 -7.58 -12.98
CA ASP A 219 46.69 -7.33 -11.82
C ASP A 219 47.37 -8.60 -11.24
N THR A 220 47.50 -9.69 -12.02
CA THR A 220 48.06 -10.94 -11.48
C THR A 220 49.26 -11.48 -12.27
N ASP A 221 49.90 -10.69 -13.16
CA ASP A 221 51.12 -11.13 -13.85
C ASP A 221 52.22 -10.07 -13.80
N ALA A 222 52.78 -9.81 -12.60
CA ALA A 222 54.10 -9.19 -12.45
C ALA A 222 54.65 -9.42 -11.05
N GLU A 223 55.08 -10.62 -10.72
CA GLU A 223 56.11 -10.87 -9.70
C GLU A 223 56.65 -12.31 -9.82
N SER A 224 57.66 -12.51 -10.64
CA SER A 224 58.70 -13.50 -10.38
C SER A 224 59.93 -13.21 -11.26
N GLU A 225 61.07 -13.24 -10.62
CA GLU A 225 62.46 -13.26 -11.09
C GLU A 225 63.26 -11.97 -10.96
N ALA A 226 64.02 -11.83 -9.85
CA ALA A 226 65.48 -12.07 -9.88
C ALA A 226 66.06 -11.76 -8.50
N GLU A 227 66.55 -12.84 -7.86
CA GLU A 227 67.66 -12.80 -6.89
C GLU A 227 68.92 -12.30 -7.56
N ILE A 228 69.80 -11.57 -6.86
CA ILE A 228 71.22 -11.88 -6.58
C ILE A 228 71.90 -10.62 -6.07
N GLU A 229 72.35 -10.73 -4.78
CA GLU A 229 73.67 -10.43 -4.19
C GLU A 229 74.32 -9.06 -4.43
N SER A 230 74.59 -8.26 -3.39
CA SER A 230 75.88 -8.17 -2.72
C SER A 230 76.03 -6.96 -1.77
N GLU A 231 76.51 -7.26 -0.57
CA GLU A 231 77.41 -6.52 0.31
C GLU A 231 77.12 -5.10 0.75
N ALA A 232 76.98 -4.99 2.06
CA ALA A 232 77.37 -3.82 2.90
C ALA A 232 78.84 -3.46 2.76
N PRO A 233 79.38 -2.32 3.31
CA PRO A 233 79.04 -1.75 4.61
C PRO A 233 79.18 -0.21 4.75
N GLU A 234 78.79 0.23 5.98
CA GLU A 234 79.36 1.27 6.84
C GLU A 234 79.19 2.77 6.52
N SER A 235 78.64 3.42 7.41
CA SER A 235 79.09 4.30 8.48
C SER A 235 78.54 5.72 8.50
N LYS A 236 78.03 6.06 9.73
CA LYS A 236 78.19 7.37 10.43
C LYS A 236 77.52 8.60 9.83
N GLU A 237 76.84 9.40 10.50
CA GLU A 237 76.89 10.04 11.80
C GLU A 237 75.76 11.08 11.84
N SER A 238 75.09 11.18 12.94
CA SER A 238 74.30 12.38 13.33
C SER A 238 75.30 13.51 13.66
N PRO A 239 74.92 14.76 13.99
CA PRO A 239 73.63 15.23 14.54
C PRO A 239 73.22 16.68 14.16
N SER A 240 72.10 17.09 14.78
CA SER A 240 71.77 18.42 15.39
C SER A 240 71.23 19.56 14.56
N ASP A 241 70.19 20.05 15.20
CA ASP A 241 69.81 21.42 15.52
C ASP A 241 69.37 22.39 14.39
N GLU A 242 68.13 22.75 14.35
CA GLU A 242 67.47 23.94 14.96
C GLU A 242 65.96 23.85 14.76
#